data_c06c2ee014706727fc09e830a0de10a1
#
_entry.id   c06c2ee014706727fc09e830a0de10a1
#
_cell.length_a   1.000
_cell.length_b   1.000
_cell.length_c   1.000
_cell.angle_alpha   90.00
_cell.angle_beta   90.00
_cell.angle_gamma   90.00
#
_symmetry.space_group_name_H-M   'P 1'
#
loop_
_entity.id
_entity.type
_entity.pdbx_description
1 polymer ?
#
loop_
_entity_poly.entity_id
_entity_poly.type
_entity_poly.pdbx_seq_one_letter_code
_entity_poly.pdbx_strand_id
1 'polypeptide(L)'
;MVKMEIINESEEKISILLKETDRAFVNALRRSLMSDTPKMAIETVRFQMGTFDVCLSCGHRNGAAIAREASGGSGCDNCGKKLDKEGVDYTVWETNGPLPDEMIAQRLAMVPIPTNHEEYHFEASCPTCKDLVPEDRGCMTCNMIYTCTAYGSKEGSTVTAGDMVFLGAQSLEIPEHYRTIPITKLYKGQMLEFIAIAVMGVGSVHAKWSPVCGVTFVPRSVAIINNKVRARVLFRLKLGITARDFDKKGRLEDIDKVKTLITELHHVGDGTEEKVEFKDAITIEEIPGEFIFSFETDGSMAPQTALKKAAASLSMSFGSLEEDLAAVL
;
A
#
# COMPACT_ATOMS: atom_id res chain seq x y z
N MET A 1 -0.60 10.17 30.14
CA MET A 1 -1.23 10.35 28.80
C MET A 1 -0.13 10.26 27.75
N VAL A 2 -0.24 9.40 26.77
CA VAL A 2 0.82 9.24 25.75
C VAL A 2 1.02 10.56 25.02
N LYS A 3 2.26 11.03 24.93
CA LYS A 3 2.65 12.21 24.17
C LYS A 3 3.28 11.78 22.86
N MET A 4 2.96 12.49 21.79
CA MET A 4 3.39 12.18 20.45
C MET A 4 4.01 13.41 19.79
N GLU A 5 5.21 13.23 19.22
CA GLU A 5 5.94 14.27 18.47
C GLU A 5 6.33 13.71 17.11
N ILE A 6 6.06 14.45 16.03
CA ILE A 6 6.50 14.06 14.69
C ILE A 6 7.99 14.40 14.55
N ILE A 7 8.80 13.38 14.23
CA ILE A 7 10.24 13.55 13.97
C ILE A 7 10.45 13.89 12.49
N ASN A 8 9.84 13.10 11.62
CA ASN A 8 9.95 13.27 10.18
C ASN A 8 8.66 12.79 9.51
N GLU A 9 8.26 13.49 8.44
CA GLU A 9 7.06 13.18 7.67
C GLU A 9 7.31 13.46 6.19
N SER A 10 6.83 12.56 5.35
CA SER A 10 6.76 12.69 3.90
C SER A 10 5.39 12.22 3.42
N GLU A 11 5.14 12.24 2.12
CA GLU A 11 3.87 11.81 1.54
C GLU A 11 3.48 10.37 1.93
N GLU A 12 4.47 9.47 2.02
CA GLU A 12 4.23 8.04 2.27
C GLU A 12 4.86 7.53 3.58
N LYS A 13 5.70 8.31 4.25
CA LYS A 13 6.44 7.87 5.41
C LYS A 13 6.29 8.82 6.58
N ILE A 14 6.16 8.26 7.77
CA ILE A 14 6.15 9.01 9.01
C ILE A 14 7.03 8.34 10.07
N SER A 15 7.73 9.18 10.83
CA SER A 15 8.45 8.78 12.03
C SER A 15 8.00 9.66 13.19
N ILE A 16 7.57 9.03 14.27
CA ILE A 16 7.05 9.71 15.46
C ILE A 16 7.79 9.25 16.71
N LEU A 17 7.94 10.16 17.65
CA LEU A 17 8.41 9.88 18.99
C LEU A 17 7.21 9.76 19.94
N LEU A 18 7.04 8.58 20.50
CA LEU A 18 6.04 8.30 21.54
C LEU A 18 6.71 8.39 22.90
N LYS A 19 6.15 9.18 23.81
CA LYS A 19 6.63 9.38 25.18
C LYS A 19 5.57 8.97 26.19
N GLU A 20 5.99 8.67 27.40
CA GLU A 20 5.12 8.27 28.52
C GLU A 20 4.27 7.02 28.17
N THR A 21 4.88 6.03 27.54
CA THR A 21 4.22 4.81 27.07
C THR A 21 5.07 3.57 27.35
N ASP A 22 4.51 2.40 27.09
CA ASP A 22 5.19 1.14 27.23
C ASP A 22 5.27 0.37 25.89
N ARG A 23 6.11 -0.66 25.87
CA ARG A 23 6.32 -1.51 24.70
C ARG A 23 5.04 -2.26 24.28
N ALA A 24 4.17 -2.60 25.22
CA ALA A 24 2.94 -3.35 24.95
C ALA A 24 1.97 -2.46 24.13
N PHE A 25 1.77 -1.22 24.55
CA PHE A 25 0.93 -0.26 23.84
C PHE A 25 1.47 0.03 22.43
N VAL A 26 2.79 0.27 22.30
CA VAL A 26 3.41 0.56 21.00
C VAL A 26 3.27 -0.64 20.05
N ASN A 27 3.42 -1.87 20.56
CA ASN A 27 3.21 -3.08 19.77
C ASN A 27 1.72 -3.28 19.40
N ALA A 28 0.78 -2.96 20.30
CA ALA A 28 -0.64 -2.99 20.00
C ALA A 28 -0.98 -2.00 18.87
N LEU A 29 -0.46 -0.77 18.92
CA LEU A 29 -0.62 0.23 17.87
C LEU A 29 -0.04 -0.26 16.53
N ARG A 30 1.16 -0.87 16.54
CA ARG A 30 1.77 -1.48 15.36
C ARG A 30 0.87 -2.55 14.74
N ARG A 31 0.33 -3.43 15.55
CA ARG A 31 -0.57 -4.49 15.08
C ARG A 31 -1.87 -3.92 14.52
N SER A 32 -2.50 -2.99 15.24
CA SER A 32 -3.74 -2.35 14.78
C SER A 32 -3.55 -1.60 13.46
N LEU A 33 -2.39 -0.94 13.29
CA LEU A 33 -2.05 -0.24 12.05
C LEU A 33 -1.99 -1.19 10.84
N MET A 34 -1.45 -2.40 11.02
CA MET A 34 -1.30 -3.41 9.96
C MET A 34 -2.57 -4.22 9.72
N SER A 35 -3.31 -4.55 10.80
CA SER A 35 -4.37 -5.57 10.79
C SER A 35 -5.76 -4.99 10.76
N ASP A 36 -5.98 -3.85 11.42
CA ASP A 36 -7.34 -3.39 11.75
C ASP A 36 -7.70 -2.06 11.06
N THR A 37 -6.72 -1.43 10.41
CA THR A 37 -6.95 -0.17 9.68
C THR A 37 -7.70 -0.45 8.39
N PRO A 38 -8.91 0.12 8.19
CA PRO A 38 -9.70 -0.11 7.00
C PRO A 38 -9.04 0.48 5.73
N LYS A 39 -9.10 -0.25 4.62
CA LYS A 39 -8.58 0.17 3.32
C LYS A 39 -9.44 -0.40 2.19
N MET A 40 -9.53 0.33 1.09
CA MET A 40 -10.11 -0.16 -0.17
C MET A 40 -9.07 -1.02 -0.92
N ALA A 41 -9.50 -2.17 -1.43
CA ALA A 41 -8.68 -3.00 -2.33
C ALA A 41 -9.59 -3.78 -3.28
N ILE A 42 -9.08 -4.09 -4.49
CA ILE A 42 -9.81 -4.89 -5.47
C ILE A 42 -10.02 -6.29 -4.90
N GLU A 43 -11.30 -6.70 -4.85
CA GLU A 43 -11.73 -8.00 -4.36
C GLU A 43 -12.21 -8.90 -5.49
N THR A 44 -13.01 -8.36 -6.39
CA THR A 44 -13.60 -9.11 -7.48
C THR A 44 -13.14 -8.54 -8.81
N VAL A 45 -12.73 -9.40 -9.72
CA VAL A 45 -12.42 -9.03 -11.10
C VAL A 45 -13.28 -9.88 -12.04
N ARG A 46 -14.02 -9.22 -12.91
CA ARG A 46 -14.81 -9.86 -13.94
C ARG A 46 -14.15 -9.62 -15.28
N PHE A 47 -13.54 -10.65 -15.83
CA PHE A 47 -12.97 -10.59 -17.17
C PHE A 47 -14.09 -10.72 -18.19
N GLN A 48 -14.06 -9.86 -19.19
CA GLN A 48 -14.97 -9.94 -20.33
C GLN A 48 -14.43 -10.99 -21.31
N MET A 49 -15.13 -12.10 -21.41
CA MET A 49 -14.85 -13.14 -22.40
C MET A 49 -15.76 -12.94 -23.59
N GLY A 50 -15.20 -12.83 -24.77
CA GLY A 50 -16.00 -12.65 -25.96
C GLY A 50 -15.24 -12.84 -27.26
N THR A 51 -15.98 -12.89 -28.34
CA THR A 51 -15.45 -12.93 -29.69
C THR A 51 -15.48 -11.53 -30.28
N PHE A 52 -14.35 -11.08 -30.81
CA PHE A 52 -14.23 -9.78 -31.48
C PHE A 52 -13.95 -9.98 -32.96
N ASP A 53 -14.55 -9.12 -33.77
CA ASP A 53 -14.25 -9.06 -35.18
C ASP A 53 -13.15 -8.01 -35.42
N VAL A 54 -12.01 -8.44 -35.93
CA VAL A 54 -10.92 -7.53 -36.28
C VAL A 54 -11.05 -7.09 -37.74
N CYS A 55 -11.14 -5.79 -37.96
CA CYS A 55 -11.17 -5.26 -39.30
C CYS A 55 -9.82 -5.43 -40.01
N LEU A 56 -9.75 -6.19 -41.08
CA LEU A 56 -8.51 -6.41 -41.85
C LEU A 56 -7.92 -5.13 -42.45
N SER A 57 -8.77 -4.11 -42.67
CA SER A 57 -8.32 -2.86 -43.31
C SER A 57 -7.62 -1.91 -42.38
N CYS A 58 -8.06 -1.82 -41.10
CA CYS A 58 -7.51 -0.86 -40.15
C CYS A 58 -7.03 -1.51 -38.83
N GLY A 59 -7.22 -2.81 -38.67
CA GLY A 59 -6.83 -3.53 -37.44
C GLY A 59 -7.72 -3.21 -36.24
N HIS A 60 -8.78 -2.41 -36.40
CA HIS A 60 -9.69 -2.08 -35.30
C HIS A 60 -10.52 -3.29 -34.90
N ARG A 61 -10.71 -3.47 -33.62
CA ARG A 61 -11.52 -4.53 -33.02
C ARG A 61 -12.93 -3.99 -32.79
N ASN A 62 -13.89 -4.69 -33.34
CA ASN A 62 -15.29 -4.37 -33.23
C ASN A 62 -15.94 -5.40 -32.30
N GLY A 63 -16.94 -4.98 -31.54
CA GLY A 63 -17.69 -5.89 -30.68
C GLY A 63 -18.28 -7.08 -31.45
N ALA A 64 -18.63 -8.14 -30.73
CA ALA A 64 -19.12 -9.38 -31.33
C ALA A 64 -20.22 -9.16 -32.37
N ALA A 65 -20.18 -9.94 -33.45
CA ALA A 65 -21.13 -9.84 -34.56
C ALA A 65 -22.61 -9.80 -34.10
N ILE A 66 -22.96 -10.60 -33.10
CA ILE A 66 -24.32 -10.65 -32.51
C ILE A 66 -24.74 -9.28 -31.92
N ALA A 67 -23.83 -8.61 -31.21
CA ALA A 67 -24.12 -7.31 -30.62
C ALA A 67 -24.25 -6.20 -31.68
N ARG A 68 -23.48 -6.28 -32.77
CA ARG A 68 -23.56 -5.35 -33.90
C ARG A 68 -24.79 -5.53 -34.75
N GLU A 69 -25.19 -6.78 -35.03
CA GLU A 69 -26.43 -7.08 -35.72
C GLU A 69 -27.64 -6.55 -34.95
N ALA A 70 -27.64 -6.68 -33.62
CA ALA A 70 -28.69 -6.13 -32.77
C ALA A 70 -28.73 -4.60 -32.79
N SER A 71 -27.59 -3.93 -33.02
CA SER A 71 -27.51 -2.45 -33.14
C SER A 71 -27.68 -1.91 -34.57
N GLY A 72 -27.84 -2.81 -35.57
CA GLY A 72 -28.04 -2.43 -36.98
C GLY A 72 -26.73 -1.99 -37.68
N GLY A 73 -25.58 -2.18 -37.08
CA GLY A 73 -24.26 -1.81 -37.61
C GLY A 73 -23.59 -2.96 -38.35
N SER A 74 -23.33 -2.84 -39.64
CA SER A 74 -22.61 -3.84 -40.43
C SER A 74 -21.17 -3.43 -40.79
N GLY A 75 -20.70 -2.31 -40.27
CA GLY A 75 -19.39 -1.73 -40.59
C GLY A 75 -18.43 -1.68 -39.40
N CYS A 76 -17.16 -1.47 -39.70
CA CYS A 76 -16.12 -1.22 -38.70
C CYS A 76 -16.34 0.14 -38.03
N ASP A 77 -16.35 0.16 -36.70
CA ASP A 77 -16.60 1.38 -35.91
C ASP A 77 -15.54 2.45 -36.13
N ASN A 78 -14.32 2.07 -36.55
CA ASN A 78 -13.23 3.02 -36.83
C ASN A 78 -13.15 3.51 -38.27
N CYS A 79 -13.26 2.61 -39.25
CA CYS A 79 -13.04 3.00 -40.67
C CYS A 79 -14.29 2.91 -41.52
N GLY A 80 -15.44 2.48 -40.99
CA GLY A 80 -16.72 2.37 -41.68
C GLY A 80 -16.81 1.28 -42.75
N LYS A 81 -15.73 0.53 -43.01
CA LYS A 81 -15.75 -0.56 -43.99
C LYS A 81 -16.62 -1.70 -43.53
N LYS A 82 -17.37 -2.27 -44.48
CA LYS A 82 -18.26 -3.39 -44.19
C LYS A 82 -17.47 -4.61 -43.67
N LEU A 83 -17.90 -5.15 -42.56
CA LEU A 83 -17.33 -6.34 -41.94
C LEU A 83 -18.18 -7.54 -42.38
N ASP A 84 -17.87 -8.07 -43.56
CA ASP A 84 -18.39 -9.34 -44.03
C ASP A 84 -17.41 -10.49 -43.71
N LYS A 85 -17.81 -11.74 -43.96
CA LYS A 85 -17.00 -12.88 -43.61
C LYS A 85 -15.61 -12.90 -44.25
N GLU A 86 -15.40 -12.17 -45.34
CA GLU A 86 -14.11 -12.03 -46.03
C GLU A 86 -13.27 -10.86 -45.48
N GLY A 87 -13.90 -9.89 -44.80
CA GLY A 87 -13.25 -8.71 -44.23
C GLY A 87 -12.86 -8.85 -42.76
N VAL A 88 -13.10 -10.00 -42.15
CA VAL A 88 -12.90 -10.24 -40.72
C VAL A 88 -11.79 -11.26 -40.48
N ASP A 89 -10.76 -10.87 -39.78
CA ASP A 89 -9.71 -11.74 -39.29
C ASP A 89 -9.92 -12.00 -37.79
N TYR A 90 -10.48 -13.17 -37.49
CA TYR A 90 -10.48 -13.83 -36.20
C TYR A 90 -11.29 -13.33 -35.02
N THR A 91 -11.91 -14.34 -34.45
CA THR A 91 -12.37 -14.47 -33.07
C THR A 91 -11.16 -14.55 -32.13
N VAL A 92 -10.89 -13.55 -31.36
CA VAL A 92 -9.82 -13.55 -30.37
C VAL A 92 -10.40 -13.87 -29.02
N TRP A 93 -9.89 -14.90 -28.35
CA TRP A 93 -10.20 -15.19 -26.97
C TRP A 93 -9.33 -14.31 -26.06
N GLU A 94 -9.93 -13.61 -25.13
CA GLU A 94 -9.27 -12.63 -24.25
C GLU A 94 -8.24 -13.25 -23.33
N THR A 95 -8.52 -14.45 -22.85
CA THR A 95 -7.68 -15.20 -21.91
C THR A 95 -6.41 -15.78 -22.53
N ASN A 96 -6.17 -15.55 -23.78
CA ASN A 96 -4.99 -16.08 -24.49
C ASN A 96 -3.76 -15.15 -24.34
N GLY A 97 -3.64 -14.53 -23.17
CA GLY A 97 -2.50 -13.67 -22.80
C GLY A 97 -1.33 -14.50 -22.24
N PRO A 98 -0.17 -13.84 -22.02
CA PRO A 98 1.01 -14.47 -21.42
C PRO A 98 0.83 -14.83 -19.93
N LEU A 99 -0.16 -14.25 -19.27
CA LEU A 99 -0.52 -14.53 -17.88
C LEU A 99 -1.96 -15.04 -17.81
N PRO A 100 -2.26 -16.04 -16.99
CA PRO A 100 -3.63 -16.48 -16.72
C PRO A 100 -4.39 -15.42 -15.91
N ASP A 101 -5.72 -15.44 -16.01
CA ASP A 101 -6.61 -14.45 -15.39
C ASP A 101 -6.43 -14.36 -13.88
N GLU A 102 -6.18 -15.46 -13.20
CA GLU A 102 -5.94 -15.50 -11.75
C GLU A 102 -4.70 -14.71 -11.36
N MET A 103 -3.64 -14.78 -12.16
CA MET A 103 -2.41 -14.01 -11.92
C MET A 103 -2.62 -12.52 -12.19
N ILE A 104 -3.45 -12.19 -13.17
CA ILE A 104 -3.83 -10.80 -13.45
C ILE A 104 -4.68 -10.27 -12.28
N ALA A 105 -5.67 -11.03 -11.84
CA ALA A 105 -6.51 -10.66 -10.69
C ALA A 105 -5.70 -10.48 -9.41
N GLN A 106 -4.71 -11.35 -9.14
CA GLN A 106 -3.82 -11.21 -8.00
C GLN A 106 -2.99 -9.91 -8.06
N ARG A 107 -2.47 -9.56 -9.23
CA ARG A 107 -1.73 -8.30 -9.42
C ARG A 107 -2.61 -7.08 -9.23
N LEU A 108 -3.82 -7.12 -9.78
CA LEU A 108 -4.82 -6.06 -9.61
C LEU A 108 -5.19 -5.87 -8.14
N ALA A 109 -5.34 -6.96 -7.37
CA ALA A 109 -5.63 -6.89 -5.94
C ALA A 109 -4.55 -6.19 -5.11
N MET A 110 -3.30 -6.18 -5.60
CA MET A 110 -2.17 -5.52 -4.92
C MET A 110 -1.94 -4.06 -5.36
N VAL A 111 -2.69 -3.56 -6.35
CA VAL A 111 -2.62 -2.14 -6.75
C VAL A 111 -3.20 -1.29 -5.61
N PRO A 112 -2.46 -0.26 -5.14
CA PRO A 112 -2.96 0.65 -4.11
C PRO A 112 -4.17 1.44 -4.62
N ILE A 113 -5.30 1.27 -3.96
CA ILE A 113 -6.54 1.99 -4.26
C ILE A 113 -6.72 3.13 -3.25
N PRO A 114 -6.88 4.38 -3.71
CA PRO A 114 -7.15 5.51 -2.82
C PRO A 114 -8.36 5.24 -1.95
N THR A 115 -8.24 5.50 -0.65
CA THR A 115 -9.28 5.19 0.33
C THR A 115 -9.82 6.46 0.96
N ASN A 116 -11.11 6.75 0.72
CA ASN A 116 -11.84 7.82 1.38
C ASN A 116 -12.86 7.23 2.38
N HIS A 117 -12.55 7.32 3.67
CA HIS A 117 -13.39 6.77 4.74
C HIS A 117 -14.65 7.61 5.05
N GLU A 118 -14.83 8.76 4.44
CA GLU A 118 -16.01 9.57 4.60
C GLU A 118 -17.10 9.16 3.60
N GLU A 119 -16.67 8.69 2.42
CA GLU A 119 -17.58 8.32 1.33
C GLU A 119 -17.84 6.81 1.27
N TYR A 120 -16.84 5.99 1.67
CA TYR A 120 -16.91 4.54 1.54
C TYR A 120 -17.00 3.83 2.88
N HIS A 121 -17.83 2.81 2.93
CA HIS A 121 -18.14 2.04 4.13
C HIS A 121 -17.97 0.54 3.88
N PHE A 122 -17.78 -0.22 4.96
CA PHE A 122 -17.95 -1.67 4.88
C PHE A 122 -19.38 -2.01 4.46
N GLU A 123 -19.54 -3.04 3.64
CA GLU A 123 -20.88 -3.48 3.19
C GLU A 123 -21.81 -3.79 4.36
N ALA A 124 -21.27 -4.39 5.44
CA ALA A 124 -22.05 -4.72 6.64
C ALA A 124 -22.54 -3.51 7.44
N SER A 125 -21.85 -2.37 7.37
CA SER A 125 -22.20 -1.15 8.10
C SER A 125 -22.71 -0.03 7.20
N CYS A 126 -22.81 -0.29 5.89
CA CYS A 126 -23.30 0.68 4.92
C CYS A 126 -24.76 1.09 5.20
N PRO A 127 -25.06 2.38 5.25
CA PRO A 127 -26.43 2.85 5.48
C PRO A 127 -27.48 2.28 4.49
N THR A 128 -27.06 2.01 3.24
CA THR A 128 -27.92 1.50 2.17
C THR A 128 -28.01 -0.02 2.12
N CYS A 129 -26.88 -0.72 2.44
CA CYS A 129 -26.75 -2.17 2.20
C CYS A 129 -26.87 -3.03 3.45
N LYS A 130 -26.77 -2.46 4.66
CA LYS A 130 -26.70 -3.22 5.92
C LYS A 130 -27.88 -4.17 6.12
N ASP A 131 -29.06 -3.79 5.67
CA ASP A 131 -30.30 -4.55 5.85
C ASP A 131 -30.58 -5.53 4.68
N LEU A 132 -29.70 -5.55 3.66
CA LEU A 132 -29.79 -6.48 2.52
C LEU A 132 -29.05 -7.78 2.82
N VAL A 133 -29.49 -8.85 2.15
CA VAL A 133 -28.74 -10.13 2.16
C VAL A 133 -27.35 -9.92 1.53
N PRO A 134 -26.33 -10.67 1.96
CA PRO A 134 -24.95 -10.45 1.48
C PRO A 134 -24.78 -10.45 -0.04
N GLU A 135 -25.61 -11.23 -0.75
CA GLU A 135 -25.57 -11.37 -2.20
C GLU A 135 -26.07 -10.12 -2.96
N ASP A 136 -26.95 -9.33 -2.33
CA ASP A 136 -27.53 -8.11 -2.91
C ASP A 136 -26.81 -6.84 -2.46
N ARG A 137 -25.77 -6.95 -1.64
CA ARG A 137 -24.94 -5.82 -1.23
C ARG A 137 -24.03 -5.38 -2.36
N GLY A 138 -23.58 -4.13 -2.31
CA GLY A 138 -22.63 -3.60 -3.30
C GLY A 138 -23.10 -2.33 -3.99
N CYS A 139 -23.62 -1.38 -3.19
CA CYS A 139 -23.98 -0.05 -3.71
C CYS A 139 -22.72 0.81 -3.99
N MET A 140 -22.93 1.98 -4.57
CA MET A 140 -21.85 2.91 -4.95
C MET A 140 -21.08 3.51 -3.76
N THR A 141 -21.60 3.39 -2.53
CA THR A 141 -20.91 3.79 -1.30
C THR A 141 -20.14 2.65 -0.61
N CYS A 142 -20.26 1.42 -1.12
CA CYS A 142 -19.51 0.26 -0.67
C CYS A 142 -18.45 -0.16 -1.70
N ASN A 143 -18.75 -0.01 -2.99
CA ASN A 143 -17.96 -0.52 -4.10
C ASN A 143 -17.36 0.61 -4.92
N MET A 144 -16.05 0.51 -5.18
CA MET A 144 -15.38 1.30 -6.21
C MET A 144 -15.19 0.44 -7.45
N ILE A 145 -15.63 0.94 -8.59
CA ILE A 145 -15.61 0.19 -9.85
C ILE A 145 -14.55 0.79 -10.77
N TYR A 146 -13.61 -0.04 -11.19
CA TYR A 146 -12.59 0.25 -12.19
C TYR A 146 -12.83 -0.57 -13.43
N THR A 147 -12.61 0.01 -14.59
CA THR A 147 -12.66 -0.68 -15.89
C THR A 147 -11.35 -0.53 -16.62
N CYS A 148 -11.00 -1.51 -17.41
CA CYS A 148 -9.83 -1.45 -18.28
C CYS A 148 -10.18 -2.13 -19.60
N THR A 149 -9.78 -1.50 -20.71
CA THR A 149 -9.84 -2.08 -22.05
C THR A 149 -8.49 -1.81 -22.72
N ALA A 150 -7.70 -2.83 -22.95
CA ALA A 150 -6.36 -2.72 -23.51
C ALA A 150 -6.14 -3.70 -24.66
N TYR A 151 -5.40 -3.26 -25.67
CA TYR A 151 -5.11 -4.02 -26.88
C TYR A 151 -3.61 -4.24 -27.07
N GLY A 152 -3.26 -5.42 -27.53
CA GLY A 152 -1.89 -5.79 -27.82
C GLY A 152 -1.40 -5.22 -29.16
N SER A 153 -0.15 -4.77 -29.20
CA SER A 153 0.55 -4.31 -30.40
C SER A 153 1.52 -5.35 -30.95
N LYS A 154 2.08 -5.14 -32.16
CA LYS A 154 3.08 -6.03 -32.75
C LYS A 154 4.35 -6.13 -31.88
N GLU A 155 4.76 -5.02 -31.29
CA GLU A 155 5.95 -4.91 -30.45
C GLU A 155 5.68 -5.32 -29.00
N GLY A 156 4.40 -5.51 -28.66
CA GLY A 156 3.91 -5.72 -27.31
C GLY A 156 3.58 -4.40 -26.61
N SER A 157 2.41 -4.31 -26.00
CA SER A 157 1.98 -3.20 -25.15
C SER A 157 1.87 -3.68 -23.70
N THR A 158 2.47 -2.93 -22.78
CA THR A 158 2.35 -3.21 -21.35
C THR A 158 1.08 -2.55 -20.84
N VAL A 159 0.21 -3.34 -20.22
CA VAL A 159 -0.96 -2.83 -19.49
C VAL A 159 -0.49 -2.51 -18.07
N THR A 160 -0.79 -1.31 -17.63
CA THR A 160 -0.39 -0.79 -16.32
C THR A 160 -1.60 -0.43 -15.47
N ALA A 161 -1.39 -0.15 -14.19
CA ALA A 161 -2.45 0.35 -13.33
C ALA A 161 -3.07 1.68 -13.84
N GLY A 162 -2.28 2.46 -14.60
CA GLY A 162 -2.76 3.71 -15.23
C GLY A 162 -3.78 3.53 -16.35
N ASP A 163 -3.90 2.32 -16.90
CA ASP A 163 -4.91 1.98 -17.90
C ASP A 163 -6.28 1.65 -17.28
N MET A 164 -6.34 1.56 -15.95
CA MET A 164 -7.60 1.40 -15.23
C MET A 164 -8.31 2.72 -15.07
N VAL A 165 -9.56 2.79 -15.50
CA VAL A 165 -10.41 3.97 -15.41
C VAL A 165 -11.39 3.78 -14.26
N PHE A 166 -11.40 4.70 -13.31
CA PHE A 166 -12.38 4.71 -12.22
C PHE A 166 -13.71 5.28 -12.70
N LEU A 167 -14.80 4.58 -12.39
CA LEU A 167 -16.17 5.02 -12.74
C LEU A 167 -16.78 5.90 -11.62
N GLY A 168 -16.06 6.93 -11.20
CA GLY A 168 -16.48 7.82 -10.11
C GLY A 168 -15.73 9.15 -10.10
N ALA A 169 -15.56 9.74 -8.92
CA ALA A 169 -14.89 11.02 -8.77
C ALA A 169 -13.39 10.94 -9.09
N GLN A 170 -12.86 11.89 -9.87
CA GLN A 170 -11.44 11.93 -10.27
C GLN A 170 -10.45 11.93 -9.08
N SER A 171 -10.87 12.42 -7.93
CA SER A 171 -10.04 12.44 -6.70
C SER A 171 -9.67 11.04 -6.18
N LEU A 172 -10.34 10.00 -6.67
CA LEU A 172 -10.14 8.59 -6.28
C LEU A 172 -9.53 7.76 -7.41
N GLU A 173 -8.99 8.40 -8.44
CA GLU A 173 -8.14 7.73 -9.42
C GLU A 173 -6.81 7.30 -8.78
N ILE A 174 -6.19 6.29 -9.37
CA ILE A 174 -4.87 5.80 -8.93
C ILE A 174 -3.85 6.94 -9.02
N PRO A 175 -3.09 7.23 -7.95
CA PRO A 175 -2.07 8.27 -7.94
C PRO A 175 -1.05 8.11 -9.07
N GLU A 176 -0.56 9.22 -9.61
CA GLU A 176 0.25 9.23 -10.85
C GLU A 176 1.49 8.34 -10.76
N HIS A 177 2.19 8.32 -9.64
CA HIS A 177 3.39 7.49 -9.47
C HIS A 177 3.10 5.99 -9.40
N TYR A 178 1.88 5.56 -9.05
CA TYR A 178 1.46 4.16 -9.07
C TYR A 178 0.87 3.73 -10.42
N ARG A 179 0.57 4.65 -11.31
CA ARG A 179 0.04 4.35 -12.65
C ARG A 179 0.99 3.50 -13.49
N THR A 180 2.29 3.52 -13.19
CA THR A 180 3.32 2.76 -13.90
C THR A 180 3.41 1.28 -13.48
N ILE A 181 2.66 0.83 -12.45
CA ILE A 181 2.67 -0.56 -11.98
C ILE A 181 2.23 -1.48 -13.12
N PRO A 182 3.09 -2.42 -13.59
CA PRO A 182 2.77 -3.29 -14.70
C PRO A 182 1.83 -4.43 -14.29
N ILE A 183 0.72 -4.58 -14.98
CA ILE A 183 -0.25 -5.66 -14.77
C ILE A 183 0.07 -6.85 -15.67
N THR A 184 0.10 -6.63 -16.99
CA THR A 184 0.43 -7.66 -17.96
C THR A 184 1.04 -7.05 -19.23
N LYS A 185 1.51 -7.90 -20.14
CA LYS A 185 1.97 -7.48 -21.47
C LYS A 185 1.16 -8.20 -22.54
N LEU A 186 0.63 -7.44 -23.47
CA LEU A 186 -0.20 -7.97 -24.57
C LEU A 186 0.53 -7.84 -25.89
N TYR A 187 0.40 -8.86 -26.74
CA TYR A 187 0.95 -8.87 -28.09
C TYR A 187 -0.18 -8.80 -29.12
N LYS A 188 0.20 -8.63 -30.39
CA LYS A 188 -0.78 -8.53 -31.48
C LYS A 188 -1.79 -9.68 -31.45
N GLY A 189 -3.05 -9.33 -31.48
CA GLY A 189 -4.15 -10.29 -31.42
C GLY A 189 -4.67 -10.58 -30.00
N GLN A 190 -3.97 -10.08 -28.96
CA GLN A 190 -4.40 -10.19 -27.57
C GLN A 190 -5.13 -8.94 -27.12
N MET A 191 -6.09 -9.10 -26.24
CA MET A 191 -6.88 -8.06 -25.63
C MET A 191 -7.11 -8.40 -24.17
N LEU A 192 -7.23 -7.40 -23.34
CA LEU A 192 -7.64 -7.51 -21.95
C LEU A 192 -8.77 -6.51 -21.70
N GLU A 193 -9.92 -7.02 -21.27
CA GLU A 193 -11.03 -6.20 -20.82
C GLU A 193 -11.56 -6.77 -19.51
N PHE A 194 -11.67 -5.93 -18.49
CA PHE A 194 -12.19 -6.34 -17.21
C PHE A 194 -12.91 -5.22 -16.48
N ILE A 195 -13.75 -5.63 -15.53
CA ILE A 195 -14.34 -4.78 -14.50
C ILE A 195 -13.79 -5.28 -13.16
N ALA A 196 -13.12 -4.39 -12.44
CA ALA A 196 -12.58 -4.66 -11.12
C ALA A 196 -13.39 -3.89 -10.06
N ILE A 197 -13.80 -4.60 -9.02
CA ILE A 197 -14.59 -4.05 -7.92
C ILE A 197 -13.72 -4.06 -6.67
N ALA A 198 -13.47 -2.87 -6.13
CA ALA A 198 -12.77 -2.70 -4.86
C ALA A 198 -13.78 -2.49 -3.73
N VAL A 199 -13.51 -3.14 -2.60
CA VAL A 199 -14.33 -3.08 -1.38
C VAL A 199 -13.44 -2.74 -0.18
N MET A 200 -14.07 -2.23 0.88
CA MET A 200 -13.38 -1.95 2.14
C MET A 200 -13.15 -3.24 2.93
N GLY A 201 -11.92 -3.44 3.36
CA GLY A 201 -11.51 -4.56 4.17
C GLY A 201 -10.42 -4.18 5.16
N VAL A 202 -9.90 -5.16 5.89
CA VAL A 202 -8.85 -5.00 6.90
C VAL A 202 -7.74 -6.00 6.69
N GLY A 203 -6.53 -5.64 7.07
CA GLY A 203 -5.32 -6.44 6.89
C GLY A 203 -5.35 -7.81 7.57
N SER A 204 -6.15 -7.98 8.63
CA SER A 204 -6.36 -9.28 9.30
C SER A 204 -7.06 -10.31 8.41
N VAL A 205 -7.87 -9.89 7.44
CA VAL A 205 -8.52 -10.77 6.47
C VAL A 205 -7.55 -11.14 5.34
N HIS A 206 -6.91 -10.14 4.74
CA HIS A 206 -5.92 -10.35 3.70
C HIS A 206 -4.96 -9.16 3.62
N ALA A 207 -3.68 -9.44 3.34
CA ALA A 207 -2.61 -8.44 3.28
C ALA A 207 -2.83 -7.30 2.27
N LYS A 208 -3.65 -7.51 1.22
CA LYS A 208 -4.01 -6.46 0.25
C LYS A 208 -4.70 -5.26 0.89
N TRP A 209 -5.38 -5.48 2.02
CA TRP A 209 -6.04 -4.42 2.80
C TRP A 209 -5.16 -3.81 3.88
N SER A 210 -3.89 -4.24 4.02
CA SER A 210 -2.94 -3.53 4.90
C SER A 210 -2.51 -2.23 4.23
N PRO A 211 -2.79 -1.05 4.82
CA PRO A 211 -2.43 0.23 4.20
C PRO A 211 -0.97 0.61 4.43
N VAL A 212 -0.24 -0.18 5.19
CA VAL A 212 1.11 0.14 5.65
C VAL A 212 2.09 -0.99 5.46
N CYS A 213 3.35 -0.61 5.28
CA CYS A 213 4.49 -1.52 5.25
C CYS A 213 5.64 -0.97 6.11
N GLY A 214 6.63 -1.80 6.39
CA GLY A 214 7.81 -1.39 7.13
C GLY A 214 7.53 -0.84 8.52
N VAL A 215 6.47 -1.28 9.20
CA VAL A 215 6.09 -0.77 10.53
C VAL A 215 7.08 -1.27 11.58
N THR A 216 7.86 -0.35 12.10
CA THR A 216 8.90 -0.63 13.10
C THR A 216 8.79 0.29 14.29
N PHE A 217 9.22 -0.21 15.45
CA PHE A 217 9.46 0.65 16.60
C PHE A 217 10.73 0.22 17.33
N VAL A 218 11.46 1.19 17.83
CA VAL A 218 12.68 0.99 18.61
C VAL A 218 12.64 1.88 19.85
N PRO A 219 13.20 1.45 20.99
CA PRO A 219 13.36 2.32 22.13
C PRO A 219 14.21 3.53 21.73
N ARG A 220 13.84 4.71 22.20
CA ARG A 220 14.71 5.88 22.07
C ARG A 220 15.93 5.66 22.92
N SER A 221 17.10 5.80 22.32
CA SER A 221 18.36 5.61 22.99
C SER A 221 19.20 6.89 22.98
N VAL A 222 20.07 6.99 23.94
CA VAL A 222 21.09 8.04 24.04
C VAL A 222 22.46 7.39 24.15
N ALA A 223 23.47 8.03 23.57
CA ALA A 223 24.83 7.57 23.70
C ALA A 223 25.57 8.40 24.78
N ILE A 224 26.26 7.73 25.67
CA ILE A 224 27.01 8.35 26.79
C ILE A 224 28.49 8.00 26.63
N ILE A 225 29.34 9.02 26.63
CA ILE A 225 30.78 8.85 26.63
C ILE A 225 31.25 8.55 28.07
N ASN A 226 31.72 7.35 28.32
CA ASN A 226 32.30 6.93 29.61
C ASN A 226 33.77 7.27 29.66
N ASN A 227 34.50 7.11 28.56
CA ASN A 227 35.92 7.38 28.48
C ASN A 227 36.26 8.29 27.31
N LYS A 228 36.56 9.57 27.63
CA LYS A 228 36.85 10.61 26.63
C LYS A 228 38.11 10.33 25.79
N VAL A 229 39.08 9.60 26.33
CA VAL A 229 40.31 9.29 25.60
C VAL A 229 40.05 8.23 24.53
N ARG A 230 39.34 7.15 24.89
CA ARG A 230 38.95 6.08 23.95
C ARG A 230 37.91 6.56 22.96
N ALA A 231 36.96 7.39 23.37
CA ALA A 231 35.93 7.95 22.49
C ALA A 231 36.50 8.83 21.35
N ARG A 232 37.75 9.29 21.43
CA ARG A 232 38.40 10.03 20.33
C ARG A 232 38.51 9.22 19.04
N VAL A 233 38.49 7.91 19.09
CA VAL A 233 38.50 7.01 17.92
C VAL A 233 37.22 7.21 17.10
N LEU A 234 36.08 7.40 17.74
CA LEU A 234 34.79 7.72 17.08
C LEU A 234 34.90 8.87 16.10
N PHE A 235 35.58 9.95 16.51
CA PHE A 235 35.69 11.15 15.69
C PHE A 235 36.63 10.95 14.46
N ARG A 236 37.40 9.86 14.43
CA ARG A 236 38.23 9.47 13.30
C ARG A 236 37.47 8.66 12.26
N LEU A 237 36.35 8.01 12.64
CA LEU A 237 35.57 7.11 11.78
C LEU A 237 34.71 7.83 10.74
N LYS A 238 34.79 9.15 10.63
CA LYS A 238 34.03 9.97 9.64
C LYS A 238 32.49 9.76 9.68
N LEU A 239 31.94 9.40 10.83
CA LEU A 239 30.51 9.16 11.02
C LEU A 239 29.63 10.44 11.04
N GLY A 240 30.19 11.59 10.76
CA GLY A 240 29.51 12.87 10.93
C GLY A 240 29.23 13.25 12.39
N ILE A 241 29.73 12.47 13.35
CA ILE A 241 29.59 12.73 14.77
C ILE A 241 30.86 13.42 15.27
N THR A 242 30.69 14.55 15.94
CA THR A 242 31.78 15.37 16.47
C THR A 242 31.67 15.52 17.99
N ALA A 243 32.76 15.94 18.62
CA ALA A 243 32.76 16.21 20.08
C ALA A 243 31.75 17.34 20.47
N ARG A 244 31.32 18.15 19.51
CA ARG A 244 30.35 19.24 19.74
C ARG A 244 28.90 18.73 19.83
N ASP A 245 28.65 17.53 19.29
CA ASP A 245 27.34 16.91 19.32
C ASP A 245 26.97 16.34 20.69
N PHE A 246 27.97 16.18 21.55
CA PHE A 246 27.79 15.73 22.92
C PHE A 246 27.63 16.94 23.86
N ASP A 247 26.70 16.82 24.79
CA ASP A 247 26.49 17.81 25.83
C ASP A 247 27.67 17.87 26.82
N LYS A 248 27.60 18.80 27.80
CA LYS A 248 28.63 18.94 28.84
C LYS A 248 28.79 17.68 29.71
N LYS A 249 27.74 16.83 29.75
CA LYS A 249 27.74 15.55 30.50
C LYS A 249 28.21 14.38 29.65
N GLY A 250 28.55 14.61 28.37
CA GLY A 250 28.98 13.57 27.45
C GLY A 250 27.82 12.73 26.86
N ARG A 251 26.62 13.29 26.80
CA ARG A 251 25.43 12.64 26.21
C ARG A 251 25.19 13.13 24.80
N LEU A 252 24.84 12.21 23.90
CA LEU A 252 24.37 12.47 22.55
C LEU A 252 22.88 12.08 22.50
N GLU A 253 22.01 13.07 22.28
CA GLU A 253 20.55 12.90 22.29
C GLU A 253 19.92 12.99 20.89
N ASP A 254 20.69 13.39 19.89
CA ASP A 254 20.26 13.46 18.48
C ASP A 254 19.93 12.05 17.96
N ILE A 255 18.67 11.84 17.56
CA ILE A 255 18.12 10.54 17.19
C ILE A 255 18.87 9.94 15.99
N ASP A 256 19.13 10.75 14.96
CA ASP A 256 19.75 10.26 13.72
C ASP A 256 21.24 9.90 13.95
N LYS A 257 21.92 10.73 14.74
CA LYS A 257 23.33 10.47 15.08
C LYS A 257 23.48 9.25 16.00
N VAL A 258 22.59 9.08 16.98
CA VAL A 258 22.58 7.89 17.83
C VAL A 258 22.27 6.64 17.01
N LYS A 259 21.31 6.70 16.07
CA LYS A 259 21.01 5.59 15.17
C LYS A 259 22.22 5.21 14.30
N THR A 260 22.89 6.20 13.71
CA THR A 260 24.11 5.99 12.93
C THR A 260 25.20 5.35 13.80
N LEU A 261 25.38 5.84 15.02
CA LEU A 261 26.35 5.30 15.96
C LEU A 261 26.06 3.84 16.32
N ILE A 262 24.80 3.50 16.60
CA ILE A 262 24.38 2.11 16.89
C ILE A 262 24.70 1.21 15.69
N THR A 263 24.36 1.65 14.47
CA THR A 263 24.62 0.88 13.25
C THR A 263 26.11 0.62 13.06
N GLU A 264 26.94 1.62 13.24
CA GLU A 264 28.40 1.49 13.10
C GLU A 264 29.02 0.63 14.20
N LEU A 265 28.52 0.75 15.44
CA LEU A 265 28.97 -0.12 16.53
C LEU A 265 28.65 -1.60 16.29
N HIS A 266 27.58 -1.89 15.55
CA HIS A 266 27.27 -3.27 15.11
C HIS A 266 28.29 -3.82 14.11
N HIS A 267 28.92 -2.99 13.32
CA HIS A 267 29.99 -3.42 12.38
C HIS A 267 31.31 -3.68 13.05
N VAL A 268 31.52 -3.19 14.28
CA VAL A 268 32.68 -3.49 15.09
C VAL A 268 32.51 -4.87 15.73
N GLY A 269 32.89 -5.90 15.00
CA GLY A 269 32.70 -7.32 15.39
C GLY A 269 33.55 -7.79 16.57
N ASP A 270 33.10 -8.89 17.19
CA ASP A 270 33.89 -9.57 18.23
C ASP A 270 35.24 -10.03 17.71
N GLY A 271 36.31 -9.67 18.41
CA GLY A 271 37.70 -10.04 18.06
C GLY A 271 38.41 -9.00 17.18
N THR A 272 37.81 -7.89 16.82
CA THR A 272 38.49 -6.79 16.15
C THR A 272 39.26 -5.92 17.14
N GLU A 273 40.38 -5.31 16.69
CA GLU A 273 41.14 -4.35 17.52
C GLU A 273 40.27 -3.14 17.90
N GLU A 274 39.41 -2.70 17.00
CA GLU A 274 38.45 -1.62 17.22
C GLU A 274 37.52 -1.93 18.39
N LYS A 275 37.02 -3.17 18.53
CA LYS A 275 36.15 -3.54 19.65
C LYS A 275 36.87 -3.44 20.99
N VAL A 276 38.12 -3.80 21.02
CA VAL A 276 38.93 -3.66 22.24
C VAL A 276 39.19 -2.19 22.59
N GLU A 277 39.41 -1.34 21.57
CA GLU A 277 39.58 0.10 21.76
C GLU A 277 38.28 0.78 22.18
N PHE A 278 37.11 0.34 21.64
CA PHE A 278 35.80 0.87 21.97
C PHE A 278 35.19 0.36 23.26
N LYS A 279 35.74 -0.75 23.80
CA LYS A 279 35.21 -1.33 25.02
C LYS A 279 35.19 -0.26 26.12
N ASP A 280 33.99 -0.06 26.72
CA ASP A 280 33.75 0.92 27.77
C ASP A 280 33.93 2.39 27.37
N ALA A 281 34.13 2.71 26.08
CA ALA A 281 34.26 4.09 25.64
C ALA A 281 32.93 4.79 25.58
N ILE A 282 31.87 4.09 25.10
CA ILE A 282 30.54 4.58 24.91
C ILE A 282 29.53 3.53 25.34
N THR A 283 28.52 3.95 26.06
CA THR A 283 27.35 3.14 26.42
C THR A 283 26.13 3.71 25.71
N ILE A 284 25.32 2.82 25.16
CA ILE A 284 23.99 3.15 24.62
C ILE A 284 22.98 2.82 25.72
N GLU A 285 22.24 3.81 26.16
CA GLU A 285 21.18 3.64 27.16
C GLU A 285 19.82 3.94 26.56
N GLU A 286 18.85 3.05 26.78
CA GLU A 286 17.46 3.26 26.39
C GLU A 286 16.79 4.22 27.37
N ILE A 287 15.99 5.15 26.85
CA ILE A 287 15.17 6.04 27.68
C ILE A 287 13.86 5.30 27.98
N PRO A 288 13.58 4.97 29.24
CA PRO A 288 12.35 4.28 29.61
C PRO A 288 11.10 5.06 29.21
N GLY A 289 10.14 4.38 28.61
CA GLY A 289 8.86 4.98 28.20
C GLY A 289 8.90 5.83 26.93
N GLU A 290 10.02 5.84 26.20
CA GLU A 290 10.15 6.56 24.93
C GLU A 290 10.49 5.62 23.78
N PHE A 291 9.72 5.73 22.68
CA PHE A 291 9.87 4.88 21.48
C PHE A 291 9.82 5.71 20.21
N ILE A 292 10.69 5.38 19.26
CA ILE A 292 10.63 5.90 17.89
C ILE A 292 9.82 4.89 17.08
N PHE A 293 8.69 5.33 16.56
CA PHE A 293 7.76 4.53 15.77
C PHE A 293 7.77 5.03 14.33
N SER A 294 8.01 4.16 13.38
CA SER A 294 8.13 4.52 11.96
C SER A 294 7.39 3.53 11.09
N PHE A 295 6.74 4.02 10.04
CA PHE A 295 6.12 3.20 9.01
C PHE A 295 6.00 3.96 7.70
N GLU A 296 5.72 3.22 6.65
CA GLU A 296 5.44 3.72 5.31
C GLU A 296 4.03 3.28 4.91
N THR A 297 3.31 4.11 4.17
CA THR A 297 2.02 3.75 3.57
C THR A 297 2.24 3.21 2.16
N ASP A 298 1.29 2.45 1.68
CA ASP A 298 1.28 1.95 0.30
C ASP A 298 0.70 2.96 -0.71
N GLY A 299 0.46 4.21 -0.27
CA GLY A 299 -0.12 5.27 -1.09
C GLY A 299 -1.65 5.30 -1.16
N SER A 300 -2.34 4.32 -0.54
CA SER A 300 -3.81 4.32 -0.49
C SER A 300 -4.37 5.43 0.40
N MET A 301 -3.60 5.89 1.37
CA MET A 301 -3.93 6.98 2.28
C MET A 301 -2.68 7.64 2.88
N ALA A 302 -2.83 8.87 3.33
CA ALA A 302 -1.75 9.59 4.01
C ALA A 302 -1.38 8.93 5.35
N PRO A 303 -0.08 8.94 5.76
CA PRO A 303 0.38 8.30 6.99
C PRO A 303 -0.35 8.76 8.25
N GLN A 304 -0.66 10.05 8.36
CA GLN A 304 -1.43 10.58 9.47
C GLN A 304 -2.84 10.00 9.54
N THR A 305 -3.50 9.80 8.38
CA THR A 305 -4.83 9.19 8.30
C THR A 305 -4.79 7.74 8.76
N ALA A 306 -3.81 6.97 8.28
CA ALA A 306 -3.59 5.59 8.70
C ALA A 306 -3.40 5.50 10.22
N LEU A 307 -2.55 6.34 10.80
CA LEU A 307 -2.29 6.38 12.24
C LEU A 307 -3.55 6.73 13.06
N LYS A 308 -4.32 7.75 12.63
CA LYS A 308 -5.59 8.12 13.28
C LYS A 308 -6.60 6.98 13.24
N LYS A 309 -6.73 6.29 12.11
CA LYS A 309 -7.65 5.16 11.95
C LYS A 309 -7.21 3.96 12.79
N ALA A 310 -5.91 3.65 12.86
CA ALA A 310 -5.38 2.60 13.72
C ALA A 310 -5.66 2.89 15.20
N ALA A 311 -5.42 4.12 15.66
CA ALA A 311 -5.71 4.52 17.03
C ALA A 311 -7.22 4.43 17.34
N ALA A 312 -8.09 4.83 16.40
CA ALA A 312 -9.53 4.70 16.54
C ALA A 312 -9.97 3.22 16.60
N SER A 313 -9.45 2.35 15.73
CA SER A 313 -9.73 0.91 15.75
C SER A 313 -9.30 0.26 17.07
N LEU A 314 -8.12 0.64 17.57
CA LEU A 314 -7.63 0.16 18.86
C LEU A 314 -8.54 0.61 20.02
N SER A 315 -8.98 1.87 20.00
CA SER A 315 -9.91 2.43 20.99
C SER A 315 -11.27 1.72 20.96
N MET A 316 -11.81 1.44 19.76
CA MET A 316 -13.06 0.70 19.63
C MET A 316 -12.94 -0.73 20.16
N SER A 317 -11.82 -1.40 19.91
CA SER A 317 -11.59 -2.77 20.42
C SER A 317 -11.54 -2.81 21.95
N PHE A 318 -10.94 -1.81 22.59
CA PHE A 318 -10.97 -1.71 24.07
C PHE A 318 -12.35 -1.34 24.60
N GLY A 319 -13.08 -0.45 23.92
CA GLY A 319 -14.46 -0.09 24.28
C GLY A 319 -15.40 -1.29 24.22
N SER A 320 -15.35 -2.09 23.16
CA SER A 320 -16.13 -3.34 23.06
C SER A 320 -15.78 -4.31 24.17
N LEU A 321 -14.50 -4.46 24.51
CA LEU A 321 -14.08 -5.31 25.62
C LEU A 321 -14.62 -4.82 26.97
N GLU A 322 -14.65 -3.50 27.18
CA GLU A 322 -15.22 -2.90 28.40
C GLU A 322 -16.72 -3.18 28.50
N GLU A 323 -17.47 -3.04 27.40
CA GLU A 323 -18.90 -3.37 27.34
C GLU A 323 -19.16 -4.85 27.63
N ASP A 324 -18.38 -5.75 27.02
CA ASP A 324 -18.50 -7.21 27.23
C ASP A 324 -18.20 -7.59 28.69
N LEU A 325 -17.17 -6.98 29.30
CA LEU A 325 -16.83 -7.20 30.69
C LEU A 325 -17.94 -6.69 31.64
N ALA A 326 -18.52 -5.52 31.35
CA ALA A 326 -19.62 -4.97 32.14
C ALA A 326 -20.90 -5.81 32.04
N ALA A 327 -21.09 -6.56 30.96
CA ALA A 327 -22.23 -7.48 30.80
C ALA A 327 -22.06 -8.81 31.57
N VAL A 328 -20.84 -9.18 31.94
CA VAL A 328 -20.51 -10.45 32.64
C VAL A 328 -20.31 -10.25 34.14
N LEU A 329 -19.85 -9.08 34.57
CA LEU A 329 -19.65 -8.67 35.99
C LEU A 329 -20.90 -8.01 36.56
#